data_4f8ac15f71d792481c1cbc14fb69786f
#
_entry.id   4f8ac15f71d792481c1cbc14fb69786f
#
_cell.length_a   1.000
_cell.length_b   1.000
_cell.length_c   1.000
_cell.angle_alpha   90.00
_cell.angle_beta   90.00
_cell.angle_gamma   90.00
#
_symmetry.space_group_name_H-M   'P 1'
#
loop_
_entity.id
_entity.type
_entity.pdbx_description
1 polymer ?
#
loop_
_entity_poly.entity_id
_entity_poly.type
_entity_poly.pdbx_seq_one_letter_code
_entity_poly.pdbx_strand_id
1 'polypeptide(L)'
;MKLLLVGGGGREHALAWRVRHEHPEVTIVAAPGNPGIAALASCVPMSVSDVTGLLALAMTDQVDAVIVGPEAPLAAGLADACIAHGIPVFGPTQAAAQLETSKAFAKAVMRDAGVPTARASMHTKVTAAKAAAREFGAPVVIKASGLAAGKGVVVAMTIDEADAAITSMLEDNIFGDAGAEVLSRSS
;
A
#
# COMPACT_ATOMS: atom_id res chain seq x y z
N MET A 1 23.25 -7.60 16.23
CA MET A 1 21.84 -7.32 15.90
C MET A 1 21.51 -7.96 14.55
N LYS A 2 20.36 -8.64 14.45
CA LYS A 2 19.87 -9.28 13.22
C LYS A 2 18.53 -8.67 12.81
N LEU A 3 18.42 -8.22 11.59
CA LEU A 3 17.21 -7.57 11.05
C LEU A 3 16.56 -8.44 9.97
N LEU A 4 15.24 -8.53 9.96
CA LEU A 4 14.47 -8.99 8.80
C LEU A 4 13.98 -7.78 8.01
N LEU A 5 14.42 -7.65 6.77
CA LEU A 5 13.98 -6.63 5.82
C LEU A 5 12.97 -7.25 4.85
N VAL A 6 11.70 -6.85 4.98
CA VAL A 6 10.61 -7.33 4.12
C VAL A 6 10.47 -6.42 2.92
N GLY A 7 10.60 -7.00 1.72
CA GLY A 7 10.49 -6.32 0.45
C GLY A 7 11.70 -6.57 -0.47
N GLY A 8 11.61 -6.10 -1.70
CA GLY A 8 12.63 -6.32 -2.73
C GLY A 8 12.75 -5.17 -3.73
N GLY A 9 12.24 -3.99 -3.39
CA GLY A 9 12.31 -2.80 -4.23
C GLY A 9 13.58 -1.97 -4.04
N GLY A 10 13.67 -0.86 -4.76
CA GLY A 10 14.79 0.09 -4.64
C GLY A 10 14.86 0.76 -3.26
N ARG A 11 13.72 0.96 -2.61
CA ARG A 11 13.62 1.50 -1.24
C ARG A 11 14.28 0.56 -0.24
N GLU A 12 13.95 -0.72 -0.30
CA GLU A 12 14.54 -1.75 0.57
C GLU A 12 16.03 -1.95 0.28
N HIS A 13 16.45 -1.85 -0.98
CA HIS A 13 17.88 -1.88 -1.33
C HIS A 13 18.63 -0.70 -0.69
N ALA A 14 18.09 0.51 -0.77
CA ALA A 14 18.69 1.69 -0.16
C ALA A 14 18.78 1.56 1.38
N LEU A 15 17.73 1.00 2.02
CA LEU A 15 17.74 0.72 3.46
C LEU A 15 18.82 -0.30 3.83
N ALA A 16 18.90 -1.43 3.11
CA ALA A 16 19.93 -2.45 3.33
C ALA A 16 21.34 -1.86 3.18
N TRP A 17 21.56 -1.09 2.10
CA TRP A 17 22.83 -0.42 1.87
C TRP A 17 23.19 0.54 3.00
N ARG A 18 22.25 1.38 3.44
CA ARG A 18 22.50 2.36 4.50
C ARG A 18 22.84 1.68 5.82
N VAL A 19 22.08 0.66 6.21
CA VAL A 19 22.34 -0.11 7.44
C VAL A 19 23.73 -0.76 7.38
N ARG A 20 24.09 -1.42 6.28
CA ARG A 20 25.38 -2.07 6.13
C ARG A 20 26.55 -1.09 6.10
N HIS A 21 26.33 0.11 5.56
CA HIS A 21 27.36 1.14 5.49
C HIS A 21 27.68 1.76 6.86
N GLU A 22 26.66 2.00 7.69
CA GLU A 22 26.84 2.61 9.00
C GLU A 22 27.09 1.59 10.12
N HIS A 23 26.53 0.38 9.94
CA HIS A 23 26.55 -0.70 10.92
C HIS A 23 26.97 -2.01 10.28
N PRO A 24 28.25 -2.17 9.91
CA PRO A 24 28.75 -3.37 9.23
C PRO A 24 28.59 -4.65 10.06
N GLU A 25 28.45 -4.54 11.39
CA GLU A 25 28.21 -5.65 12.30
C GLU A 25 26.77 -6.19 12.28
N VAL A 26 25.81 -5.44 11.72
CA VAL A 26 24.40 -5.85 11.65
C VAL A 26 24.21 -6.91 10.57
N THR A 27 23.59 -8.02 10.92
CA THR A 27 23.18 -9.05 9.97
C THR A 27 21.80 -8.71 9.40
N ILE A 28 21.64 -8.79 8.10
CA ILE A 28 20.34 -8.56 7.42
C ILE A 28 19.93 -9.84 6.72
N VAL A 29 18.69 -10.25 6.97
CA VAL A 29 17.95 -11.24 6.16
C VAL A 29 16.87 -10.47 5.41
N ALA A 30 16.76 -10.64 4.09
CA ALA A 30 15.75 -9.98 3.28
C ALA A 30 14.77 -10.98 2.69
N ALA A 31 13.49 -10.62 2.63
CA ALA A 31 12.44 -11.46 2.06
C ALA A 31 11.48 -10.62 1.17
N PRO A 32 11.44 -10.85 -0.15
CA PRO A 32 12.29 -11.74 -0.95
C PRO A 32 13.71 -11.19 -1.24
N GLY A 33 13.93 -9.88 -1.06
CA GLY A 33 15.13 -9.20 -1.53
C GLY A 33 15.16 -9.02 -3.05
N ASN A 34 16.34 -8.65 -3.57
CA ASN A 34 16.65 -8.52 -4.99
C ASN A 34 18.16 -8.73 -5.20
N PRO A 35 18.68 -8.81 -6.46
CA PRO A 35 20.11 -9.01 -6.70
C PRO A 35 21.03 -7.97 -6.04
N GLY A 36 20.61 -6.70 -5.93
CA GLY A 36 21.38 -5.67 -5.24
C GLY A 36 21.42 -5.89 -3.73
N ILE A 37 20.30 -6.30 -3.14
CA ILE A 37 20.21 -6.64 -1.71
C ILE A 37 21.03 -7.91 -1.42
N ALA A 38 21.06 -8.88 -2.32
CA ALA A 38 21.81 -10.13 -2.15
C ALA A 38 23.34 -9.92 -2.00
N ALA A 39 23.85 -8.78 -2.48
CA ALA A 39 25.24 -8.40 -2.25
C ALA A 39 25.49 -7.88 -0.80
N LEU A 40 24.45 -7.59 -0.05
CA LEU A 40 24.49 -6.95 1.27
C LEU A 40 23.89 -7.83 2.39
N ALA A 41 23.02 -8.77 2.03
CA ALA A 41 22.17 -9.53 2.93
C ALA A 41 21.89 -10.94 2.40
N SER A 42 21.50 -11.86 3.28
CA SER A 42 20.93 -13.15 2.86
C SER A 42 19.48 -12.94 2.38
N CYS A 43 19.16 -13.45 1.19
CA CYS A 43 17.82 -13.34 0.63
C CYS A 43 17.06 -14.67 0.73
N VAL A 44 15.83 -14.63 1.24
CA VAL A 44 14.92 -15.78 1.35
C VAL A 44 13.79 -15.58 0.33
N PRO A 45 13.58 -16.48 -0.64
CA PRO A 45 12.55 -16.37 -1.66
C PRO A 45 11.15 -16.59 -1.05
N MET A 46 10.56 -15.55 -0.51
CA MET A 46 9.26 -15.57 0.17
C MET A 46 8.41 -14.40 -0.30
N SER A 47 7.13 -14.63 -0.54
CA SER A 47 6.20 -13.58 -0.91
C SER A 47 6.02 -12.58 0.24
N VAL A 48 5.98 -11.29 -0.07
CA VAL A 48 5.64 -10.24 0.91
C VAL A 48 4.21 -10.37 1.44
N SER A 49 3.34 -11.09 0.74
CA SER A 49 1.97 -11.37 1.18
C SER A 49 1.85 -12.58 2.11
N ASP A 50 2.92 -13.34 2.29
CA ASP A 50 2.93 -14.50 3.21
C ASP A 50 3.27 -14.05 4.63
N VAL A 51 2.30 -13.43 5.30
CA VAL A 51 2.45 -12.91 6.68
C VAL A 51 2.86 -14.02 7.65
N THR A 52 2.27 -15.21 7.52
CA THR A 52 2.57 -16.35 8.40
C THR A 52 4.00 -16.84 8.20
N GLY A 53 4.44 -16.97 6.96
CA GLY A 53 5.81 -17.38 6.64
C GLY A 53 6.84 -16.33 7.06
N LEU A 54 6.55 -15.03 6.87
CA LEU A 54 7.42 -13.94 7.30
C LEU A 54 7.58 -13.90 8.83
N LEU A 55 6.48 -14.08 9.57
CA LEU A 55 6.52 -14.18 11.03
C LEU A 55 7.32 -15.41 11.49
N ALA A 56 7.08 -16.58 10.89
CA ALA A 56 7.82 -17.79 11.20
C ALA A 56 9.32 -17.62 10.93
N LEU A 57 9.69 -16.98 9.82
CA LEU A 57 11.09 -16.67 9.50
C LEU A 57 11.70 -15.76 10.58
N ALA A 58 10.99 -14.69 10.98
CA ALA A 58 11.45 -13.78 12.03
C ALA A 58 11.71 -14.51 13.36
N MET A 59 10.82 -15.41 13.73
CA MET A 59 10.94 -16.21 14.97
C MET A 59 12.08 -17.24 14.88
N THR A 60 12.13 -18.02 13.80
CA THR A 60 13.14 -19.07 13.60
C THR A 60 14.56 -18.50 13.54
N ASP A 61 14.70 -17.38 12.86
CA ASP A 61 15.96 -16.66 12.71
C ASP A 61 16.30 -15.82 13.94
N GLN A 62 15.40 -15.72 14.90
CA GLN A 62 15.56 -14.94 16.13
C GLN A 62 15.99 -13.50 15.82
N VAL A 63 15.25 -12.82 14.92
CA VAL A 63 15.60 -11.45 14.54
C VAL A 63 15.30 -10.49 15.68
N ASP A 64 16.16 -9.49 15.85
CA ASP A 64 15.98 -8.44 16.84
C ASP A 64 14.89 -7.43 16.45
N ALA A 65 14.67 -7.25 15.14
CA ALA A 65 13.62 -6.38 14.63
C ALA A 65 13.26 -6.72 13.16
N VAL A 66 12.05 -6.31 12.76
CA VAL A 66 11.53 -6.40 11.39
C VAL A 66 11.38 -5.01 10.81
N ILE A 67 11.85 -4.80 9.59
CA ILE A 67 11.63 -3.57 8.80
C ILE A 67 10.77 -3.93 7.60
N VAL A 68 9.61 -3.28 7.46
CA VAL A 68 8.67 -3.55 6.37
C VAL A 68 8.68 -2.40 5.38
N GLY A 69 9.15 -2.66 4.16
CA GLY A 69 9.23 -1.66 3.11
C GLY A 69 7.92 -1.42 2.35
N PRO A 70 7.26 -2.46 1.80
CA PRO A 70 6.04 -2.31 1.01
C PRO A 70 4.77 -2.23 1.87
N GLU A 71 3.70 -1.71 1.30
CA GLU A 71 2.41 -1.51 1.96
C GLU A 71 1.62 -2.82 2.14
N ALA A 72 1.75 -3.75 1.18
CA ALA A 72 0.95 -4.96 1.13
C ALA A 72 1.04 -5.85 2.39
N PRO A 73 2.23 -6.19 2.92
CA PRO A 73 2.33 -6.95 4.16
C PRO A 73 1.78 -6.20 5.38
N LEU A 74 1.84 -4.87 5.39
CA LEU A 74 1.26 -4.06 6.46
C LEU A 74 -0.27 -4.06 6.41
N ALA A 75 -0.83 -3.94 5.21
CA ALA A 75 -2.27 -4.11 4.98
C ALA A 75 -2.77 -5.51 5.36
N ALA A 76 -1.91 -6.52 5.22
CA ALA A 76 -2.19 -7.90 5.61
C ALA A 76 -1.95 -8.20 7.11
N GLY A 77 -1.48 -7.21 7.91
CA GLY A 77 -1.33 -7.33 9.36
C GLY A 77 0.01 -7.86 9.86
N LEU A 78 1.07 -7.81 9.07
CA LEU A 78 2.39 -8.29 9.49
C LEU A 78 2.91 -7.56 10.74
N ALA A 79 2.72 -6.25 10.82
CA ALA A 79 3.16 -5.48 11.99
C ALA A 79 2.41 -5.90 13.26
N ASP A 80 1.09 -6.10 13.15
CA ASP A 80 0.27 -6.58 14.28
C ASP A 80 0.71 -7.98 14.73
N ALA A 81 1.01 -8.86 13.79
CA ALA A 81 1.52 -10.21 14.08
C ALA A 81 2.88 -10.16 14.80
N CYS A 82 3.82 -9.31 14.34
CA CYS A 82 5.10 -9.12 15.02
C CYS A 82 4.92 -8.59 16.45
N ILE A 83 4.09 -7.56 16.63
CA ILE A 83 3.79 -6.96 17.93
C ILE A 83 3.21 -8.01 18.89
N ALA A 84 2.24 -8.81 18.43
CA ALA A 84 1.63 -9.87 19.22
C ALA A 84 2.62 -10.93 19.71
N HIS A 85 3.74 -11.12 19.00
CA HIS A 85 4.81 -12.05 19.35
C HIS A 85 6.03 -11.36 20.01
N GLY A 86 5.90 -10.07 20.39
CA GLY A 86 6.95 -9.32 21.07
C GLY A 86 8.16 -9.00 20.18
N ILE A 87 8.01 -9.05 18.85
CA ILE A 87 9.07 -8.73 17.90
C ILE A 87 8.96 -7.24 17.54
N PRO A 88 9.99 -6.42 17.81
CA PRO A 88 10.04 -5.03 17.36
C PRO A 88 9.85 -4.92 15.84
N VAL A 89 8.98 -4.02 15.40
CA VAL A 89 8.71 -3.84 13.98
C VAL A 89 8.68 -2.37 13.60
N PHE A 90 9.35 -2.02 12.52
CA PHE A 90 9.23 -0.73 11.86
C PHE A 90 8.23 -0.84 10.70
N GLY A 91 7.04 -0.33 10.94
CA GLY A 91 5.89 -0.32 10.02
C GLY A 91 4.60 -0.05 10.79
N PRO A 92 3.60 0.60 10.17
CA PRO A 92 2.31 0.84 10.81
C PRO A 92 1.54 -0.47 11.01
N THR A 93 0.65 -0.47 12.01
CA THR A 93 -0.35 -1.54 12.18
C THR A 93 -1.30 -1.60 10.98
N GLN A 94 -2.01 -2.71 10.81
CA GLN A 94 -3.02 -2.88 9.76
C GLN A 94 -4.06 -1.73 9.78
N ALA A 95 -4.51 -1.33 10.96
CA ALA A 95 -5.44 -0.22 11.11
C ALA A 95 -4.85 1.11 10.61
N ALA A 96 -3.60 1.42 10.96
CA ALA A 96 -2.92 2.64 10.51
C ALA A 96 -2.54 2.59 9.02
N ALA A 97 -2.23 1.41 8.48
CA ALA A 97 -1.93 1.20 7.06
C ALA A 97 -3.11 1.57 6.15
N GLN A 98 -4.33 1.64 6.66
CA GLN A 98 -5.51 2.10 5.91
C GLN A 98 -5.36 3.54 5.39
N LEU A 99 -4.54 4.38 6.02
CA LEU A 99 -4.25 5.73 5.51
C LEU A 99 -3.64 5.71 4.10
N GLU A 100 -2.90 4.67 3.75
CA GLU A 100 -2.31 4.48 2.42
C GLU A 100 -3.16 3.54 1.55
N THR A 101 -3.72 2.49 2.13
CA THR A 101 -4.37 1.41 1.39
C THR A 101 -5.84 1.68 1.07
N SER A 102 -6.48 2.62 1.77
CA SER A 102 -7.89 3.02 1.54
C SER A 102 -8.01 4.53 1.36
N LYS A 103 -8.23 4.96 0.11
CA LYS A 103 -8.50 6.38 -0.18
C LYS A 103 -9.74 6.90 0.56
N ALA A 104 -10.71 6.03 0.78
CA ALA A 104 -11.91 6.27 1.53
C ALA A 104 -11.60 6.65 2.98
N PHE A 105 -10.87 5.77 3.64
CA PHE A 105 -10.46 5.95 5.03
C PHE A 105 -9.58 7.21 5.17
N ALA A 106 -8.57 7.38 4.29
CA ALA A 106 -7.72 8.56 4.30
C ALA A 106 -8.52 9.86 4.17
N LYS A 107 -9.52 9.92 3.27
CA LYS A 107 -10.40 11.09 3.11
C LYS A 107 -11.27 11.36 4.34
N ALA A 108 -11.79 10.32 4.97
CA ALA A 108 -12.56 10.46 6.21
C ALA A 108 -11.67 11.04 7.32
N VAL A 109 -10.48 10.49 7.52
CA VAL A 109 -9.52 10.99 8.53
C VAL A 109 -9.12 12.44 8.24
N MET A 110 -8.83 12.81 6.98
CA MET A 110 -8.50 14.18 6.61
C MET A 110 -9.64 15.15 6.93
N ARG A 111 -10.88 14.77 6.61
CA ARG A 111 -12.08 15.57 6.92
C ARG A 111 -12.23 15.78 8.42
N ASP A 112 -12.15 14.70 9.20
CA ASP A 112 -12.37 14.71 10.64
C ASP A 112 -11.24 15.44 11.38
N ALA A 113 -10.03 15.43 10.83
CA ALA A 113 -8.87 16.17 11.34
C ALA A 113 -8.76 17.61 10.79
N GLY A 114 -9.68 18.07 9.93
CA GLY A 114 -9.61 19.41 9.32
C GLY A 114 -8.44 19.60 8.35
N VAL A 115 -7.86 18.53 7.81
CA VAL A 115 -6.75 18.60 6.85
C VAL A 115 -7.28 19.03 5.48
N PRO A 116 -6.79 20.12 4.90
CA PRO A 116 -7.21 20.59 3.58
C PRO A 116 -6.97 19.52 2.51
N THR A 117 -8.00 19.21 1.76
CA THR A 117 -7.91 18.24 0.66
C THR A 117 -8.91 18.61 -0.43
N ALA A 118 -8.64 18.21 -1.68
CA ALA A 118 -9.56 18.47 -2.77
C ALA A 118 -10.93 17.81 -2.52
N ARG A 119 -11.99 18.46 -2.99
CA ARG A 119 -13.35 17.90 -2.95
C ARG A 119 -13.37 16.54 -3.61
N ALA A 120 -14.04 15.61 -2.98
CA ALA A 120 -14.17 14.25 -3.46
C ALA A 120 -15.47 13.65 -2.95
N SER A 121 -16.03 12.71 -3.72
CA SER A 121 -17.14 11.88 -3.30
C SER A 121 -16.84 10.42 -3.60
N MET A 122 -17.38 9.52 -2.79
CA MET A 122 -17.12 8.09 -2.88
C MET A 122 -18.41 7.35 -3.18
N HIS A 123 -18.32 6.43 -4.10
CA HIS A 123 -19.48 5.71 -4.60
C HIS A 123 -19.11 4.26 -4.90
N THR A 124 -19.98 3.36 -4.50
CA THR A 124 -19.90 1.92 -4.82
C THR A 124 -20.90 1.52 -5.93
N LYS A 125 -21.75 2.46 -6.36
CA LYS A 125 -22.75 2.24 -7.42
C LYS A 125 -22.44 3.11 -8.63
N VAL A 126 -22.40 2.52 -9.81
CA VAL A 126 -22.11 3.20 -11.09
C VAL A 126 -23.01 4.41 -11.31
N THR A 127 -24.30 4.28 -11.09
CA THR A 127 -25.28 5.38 -11.30
C THR A 127 -24.99 6.58 -10.43
N ALA A 128 -24.66 6.35 -9.14
CA ALA A 128 -24.33 7.42 -8.20
C ALA A 128 -22.96 8.06 -8.53
N ALA A 129 -21.97 7.26 -8.91
CA ALA A 129 -20.66 7.75 -9.32
C ALA A 129 -20.74 8.63 -10.58
N LYS A 130 -21.52 8.21 -11.59
CA LYS A 130 -21.76 9.00 -12.81
C LYS A 130 -22.49 10.32 -12.52
N ALA A 131 -23.48 10.30 -11.63
CA ALA A 131 -24.17 11.53 -11.21
C ALA A 131 -23.21 12.50 -10.54
N ALA A 132 -22.37 12.02 -9.63
CA ALA A 132 -21.36 12.84 -8.97
C ALA A 132 -20.31 13.39 -9.96
N ALA A 133 -19.84 12.59 -10.93
CA ALA A 133 -18.93 13.07 -11.96
C ALA A 133 -19.52 14.23 -12.78
N ARG A 134 -20.81 14.17 -13.10
CA ARG A 134 -21.53 15.28 -13.77
C ARG A 134 -21.65 16.54 -12.89
N GLU A 135 -21.86 16.35 -11.58
CA GLU A 135 -21.92 17.47 -10.63
C GLU A 135 -20.57 18.16 -10.49
N PHE A 136 -19.47 17.39 -10.47
CA PHE A 136 -18.11 17.95 -10.44
C PHE A 136 -17.76 18.69 -11.75
N GLY A 137 -18.30 18.21 -12.87
CA GLY A 137 -17.96 18.68 -14.22
C GLY A 137 -16.61 18.15 -14.71
N ALA A 138 -16.38 18.25 -16.01
CA ALA A 138 -15.08 17.92 -16.60
C ALA A 138 -14.17 19.17 -16.65
N PRO A 139 -12.83 19.01 -16.49
CA PRO A 139 -12.12 17.75 -16.23
C PRO A 139 -12.34 17.23 -14.80
N VAL A 140 -12.42 15.89 -14.66
CA VAL A 140 -12.62 15.21 -13.38
C VAL A 140 -11.68 14.00 -13.26
N VAL A 141 -11.21 13.72 -12.05
CA VAL A 141 -10.33 12.58 -11.81
C VAL A 141 -11.11 11.45 -11.16
N ILE A 142 -11.14 10.30 -11.81
CA ILE A 142 -11.74 9.07 -11.31
C ILE A 142 -10.62 8.19 -10.76
N LYS A 143 -10.79 7.69 -9.53
CA LYS A 143 -9.78 6.84 -8.86
C LYS A 143 -10.44 5.61 -8.27
N ALA A 144 -9.88 4.44 -8.52
CA ALA A 144 -10.20 3.26 -7.75
C ALA A 144 -9.73 3.43 -6.29
N SER A 145 -10.54 2.98 -5.33
CA SER A 145 -10.11 2.87 -3.93
C SER A 145 -9.25 1.61 -3.75
N GLY A 146 -8.30 1.65 -2.81
CA GLY A 146 -7.39 0.54 -2.54
C GLY A 146 -6.07 0.59 -3.33
N LEU A 147 -5.30 -0.50 -3.23
CA LEU A 147 -3.97 -0.64 -3.82
C LEU A 147 -4.06 -1.02 -5.30
N ALA A 148 -4.19 -0.04 -6.18
CA ALA A 148 -4.21 -0.24 -7.63
C ALA A 148 -2.83 -0.05 -8.30
N ALA A 149 -1.73 -0.05 -7.53
CA ALA A 149 -0.35 0.13 -8.00
C ALA A 149 -0.17 1.30 -8.99
N GLY A 150 -0.86 2.42 -8.74
CA GLY A 150 -0.82 3.61 -9.59
C GLY A 150 -1.64 3.52 -10.89
N LYS A 151 -2.26 2.37 -11.19
CA LYS A 151 -3.02 2.15 -12.44
C LYS A 151 -4.52 2.48 -12.34
N GLY A 152 -5.03 2.68 -11.13
CA GLY A 152 -6.45 2.97 -10.88
C GLY A 152 -6.78 4.48 -10.88
N VAL A 153 -6.17 5.28 -11.75
CA VAL A 153 -6.46 6.72 -11.87
C VAL A 153 -6.68 7.09 -13.32
N VAL A 154 -7.84 7.70 -13.59
CA VAL A 154 -8.18 8.25 -14.91
C VAL A 154 -8.46 9.74 -14.77
N VAL A 155 -7.78 10.57 -15.52
CA VAL A 155 -8.09 11.99 -15.68
C VAL A 155 -9.01 12.10 -16.90
N ALA A 156 -10.30 12.26 -16.65
CA ALA A 156 -11.30 12.37 -17.68
C ALA A 156 -11.47 13.85 -18.10
N MET A 157 -11.20 14.15 -19.35
CA MET A 157 -11.36 15.48 -19.93
C MET A 157 -12.80 15.78 -20.34
N THR A 158 -13.62 14.73 -20.50
CA THR A 158 -15.03 14.81 -20.83
C THR A 158 -15.86 13.94 -19.88
N ILE A 159 -17.18 14.19 -19.82
CA ILE A 159 -18.09 13.38 -19.03
C ILE A 159 -18.21 11.97 -19.59
N ASP A 160 -18.13 11.78 -20.90
CA ASP A 160 -18.19 10.47 -21.54
C ASP A 160 -16.97 9.61 -21.15
N GLU A 161 -15.77 10.20 -21.10
CA GLU A 161 -14.57 9.53 -20.58
C GLU A 161 -14.71 9.15 -19.09
N ALA A 162 -15.30 10.05 -18.29
CA ALA A 162 -15.56 9.76 -16.88
C ALA A 162 -16.56 8.61 -16.71
N ASP A 163 -17.66 8.61 -17.49
CA ASP A 163 -18.67 7.55 -17.47
C ASP A 163 -18.10 6.20 -17.89
N ALA A 164 -17.22 6.16 -18.90
CA ALA A 164 -16.54 4.95 -19.33
C ALA A 164 -15.58 4.43 -18.25
N ALA A 165 -14.77 5.31 -17.64
CA ALA A 165 -13.85 4.95 -16.57
C ALA A 165 -14.59 4.38 -15.34
N ILE A 166 -15.70 5.02 -14.93
CA ILE A 166 -16.53 4.58 -13.80
C ILE A 166 -17.11 3.19 -14.06
N THR A 167 -17.65 2.97 -15.28
CA THR A 167 -18.20 1.66 -15.65
C THR A 167 -17.13 0.58 -15.58
N SER A 168 -15.98 0.83 -16.19
CA SER A 168 -14.86 -0.11 -16.20
C SER A 168 -14.36 -0.45 -14.79
N MET A 169 -14.28 0.52 -13.90
CA MET A 169 -13.81 0.30 -12.53
C MET A 169 -14.79 -0.45 -11.64
N LEU A 170 -16.11 -0.19 -11.78
CA LEU A 170 -17.14 -0.72 -10.88
C LEU A 170 -17.93 -1.91 -11.44
N GLU A 171 -18.15 -2.00 -12.76
CA GLU A 171 -18.86 -3.11 -13.37
C GLU A 171 -17.91 -4.18 -13.89
N ASP A 172 -16.86 -3.77 -14.64
CA ASP A 172 -15.91 -4.72 -15.22
C ASP A 172 -14.89 -5.22 -14.19
N ASN A 173 -14.82 -4.57 -13.02
CA ASN A 173 -13.95 -4.89 -11.89
C ASN A 173 -12.47 -5.12 -12.29
N ILE A 174 -11.97 -4.31 -13.22
CA ILE A 174 -10.63 -4.47 -13.81
C ILE A 174 -9.48 -4.35 -12.80
N PHE A 175 -9.74 -3.81 -11.61
CA PHE A 175 -8.78 -3.68 -10.52
C PHE A 175 -9.07 -4.62 -9.33
N GLY A 176 -9.92 -5.63 -9.51
CA GLY A 176 -10.32 -6.54 -8.42
C GLY A 176 -10.94 -5.76 -7.26
N ASP A 177 -10.60 -6.13 -6.04
CA ASP A 177 -11.13 -5.47 -4.83
C ASP A 177 -10.83 -3.96 -4.77
N ALA A 178 -9.77 -3.50 -5.43
CA ALA A 178 -9.44 -2.07 -5.54
C ALA A 178 -10.42 -1.28 -6.41
N GLY A 179 -11.20 -1.95 -7.26
CA GLY A 179 -12.25 -1.35 -8.09
C GLY A 179 -13.62 -1.25 -7.41
N ALA A 180 -13.77 -1.77 -6.20
CA ALA A 180 -15.06 -1.81 -5.49
C ALA A 180 -15.60 -0.42 -5.11
N GLU A 181 -14.74 0.58 -4.98
CA GLU A 181 -15.10 1.96 -4.67
C GLU A 181 -14.48 2.92 -5.69
N VAL A 182 -15.22 3.93 -6.11
CA VAL A 182 -14.73 5.01 -6.99
C VAL A 182 -14.74 6.34 -6.26
N LEU A 183 -13.61 7.03 -6.32
CA LEU A 183 -13.44 8.37 -5.79
C LEU A 183 -13.42 9.37 -6.95
N SER A 184 -14.43 10.24 -7.04
CA SER A 184 -14.47 11.34 -8.00
C SER A 184 -13.90 12.60 -7.39
N ARG A 185 -13.05 13.31 -8.14
CA ARG A 185 -12.37 14.52 -7.67
C ARG A 185 -12.28 15.53 -8.81
N SER A 186 -12.62 16.79 -8.54
CA SER A 186 -12.29 17.89 -9.44
C SER A 186 -10.77 18.06 -9.56
N SER A 187 -10.29 18.36 -10.74
CA SER A 187 -8.89 18.71 -11.00
C SER A 187 -8.50 20.05 -10.35
#